data_3363881f501464705c0e706f618fee86
#
_entry.id   3363881f501464705c0e706f618fee86
#
_cell.length_a   1.000
_cell.length_b   1.000
_cell.length_c   1.000
_cell.angle_alpha   90.00
_cell.angle_beta   90.00
_cell.angle_gamma   90.00
#
_symmetry.space_group_name_H-M   'P 1'
#
loop_
_entity.id
_entity.type
_entity.pdbx_description
1 polymer ?
#
loop_
_entity_poly.entity_id
_entity_poly.type
_entity_poly.pdbx_seq_one_letter_code
_entity_poly.pdbx_strand_id
1 'polypeptide(L)'
;MASHHTVDLTTVAALSAGASGVPDVLAGEMTRQLGVKGAVVLATCNRLEMYVQLHVSAHVPMVRELIVDSIAHTSGLDKELVNSSFDVYADDEATRHLLTVASGLESAVVGEREITGQVRRALAVAQAKAQEDGVTLPGELVQLFEHAAHTARQVGQHTALGAQGRSIVSVALDLADEVAEKDWSTRRALIFGTGAYAGATIAALRDRGCTDIWVNSRSGRAAEFAAKREVSAVPVAGMEQAMASADVIIGCSGGSDPLLPEQIPGGHHTILDLALSRDFDPSVADLPNVELITLESVRLAAPEETEESVATATRIVESELAAFLSRQRSRTIDSAIVALRSHTMDVLDSELEKVRSQFGCGAATEQLELAMRRMVKSLLHTPTVRAKKLAAEGRTEDYVQALETLYGIQVEDS
;
A
#
# COMPACT_ATOMS: atom_id res chain seq x y z
N MET A 1 8.04 -5.58 -6.08
CA MET A 1 7.47 -6.07 -4.81
C MET A 1 8.19 -7.29 -4.30
N ALA A 2 8.24 -7.52 -3.00
CA ALA A 2 8.64 -8.78 -2.37
C ALA A 2 7.52 -9.24 -1.44
N SER A 3 7.12 -10.50 -1.50
CA SER A 3 6.03 -11.03 -0.69
C SER A 3 6.29 -12.47 -0.24
N HIS A 4 5.48 -12.96 0.68
CA HIS A 4 5.53 -14.34 1.15
C HIS A 4 5.29 -15.41 0.07
N HIS A 5 4.88 -15.01 -1.13
CA HIS A 5 4.76 -15.89 -2.29
C HIS A 5 6.09 -16.06 -3.03
N THR A 6 6.99 -15.07 -2.94
CA THR A 6 8.25 -15.03 -3.71
C THR A 6 9.49 -15.28 -2.87
N VAL A 7 9.45 -14.93 -1.59
CA VAL A 7 10.55 -15.12 -0.63
C VAL A 7 10.02 -15.55 0.73
N ASP A 8 10.88 -16.15 1.54
CA ASP A 8 10.50 -16.55 2.91
C ASP A 8 10.17 -15.32 3.80
N LEU A 9 9.34 -15.56 4.81
CA LEU A 9 8.86 -14.49 5.70
C LEU A 9 9.98 -13.78 6.47
N THR A 10 11.06 -14.47 6.79
CA THR A 10 12.22 -13.88 7.47
C THR A 10 12.89 -12.86 6.58
N THR A 11 13.06 -13.20 5.30
CA THR A 11 13.59 -12.29 4.28
C THR A 11 12.65 -11.09 4.07
N VAL A 12 11.32 -11.30 3.98
CA VAL A 12 10.34 -10.19 3.89
C VAL A 12 10.48 -9.24 5.08
N ALA A 13 10.61 -9.78 6.30
CA ALA A 13 10.75 -8.98 7.51
C ALA A 13 12.05 -8.16 7.50
N ALA A 14 13.17 -8.75 7.11
CA ALA A 14 14.46 -8.05 7.00
C ALA A 14 14.43 -6.95 5.93
N LEU A 15 13.83 -7.23 4.76
CA LEU A 15 13.60 -6.25 3.69
C LEU A 15 12.74 -5.10 4.18
N SER A 16 11.64 -5.39 4.91
CA SER A 16 10.73 -4.37 5.44
C SER A 16 11.40 -3.48 6.49
N ALA A 17 12.25 -4.06 7.34
CA ALA A 17 13.07 -3.27 8.28
C ALA A 17 14.06 -2.37 7.53
N GLY A 18 14.68 -2.88 6.47
CA GLY A 18 15.58 -2.14 5.60
C GLY A 18 14.91 -1.04 4.77
N ALA A 19 13.61 -1.15 4.53
CA ALA A 19 12.87 -0.17 3.73
C ALA A 19 12.58 1.16 4.45
N SER A 20 12.92 1.30 5.73
CA SER A 20 12.65 2.52 6.50
C SER A 20 13.27 3.79 5.91
N GLY A 21 14.41 3.69 5.22
CA GLY A 21 15.08 4.80 4.53
C GLY A 21 14.63 5.03 3.08
N VAL A 22 13.85 4.12 2.50
CA VAL A 22 13.44 4.22 1.09
C VAL A 22 12.61 5.45 0.78
N PRO A 23 11.64 5.89 1.63
CA PRO A 23 10.90 7.12 1.39
C PRO A 23 11.80 8.36 1.23
N ASP A 24 12.84 8.48 2.07
CA ASP A 24 13.78 9.60 2.00
C ASP A 24 14.63 9.54 0.72
N VAL A 25 15.08 8.35 0.31
CA VAL A 25 15.79 8.15 -0.96
C VAL A 25 14.91 8.52 -2.14
N LEU A 26 13.65 8.09 -2.18
CA LEU A 26 12.72 8.38 -3.27
C LEU A 26 12.26 9.84 -3.32
N ALA A 27 12.28 10.54 -2.19
CA ALA A 27 12.02 11.99 -2.12
C ALA A 27 13.27 12.84 -2.44
N GLY A 28 14.44 12.24 -2.55
CA GLY A 28 15.73 12.92 -2.75
C GLY A 28 15.86 13.61 -4.10
N GLU A 29 16.77 14.59 -4.18
CA GLU A 29 17.06 15.36 -5.41
C GLU A 29 17.55 14.45 -6.55
N MET A 30 18.39 13.45 -6.25
CA MET A 30 18.92 12.52 -7.25
C MET A 30 17.79 11.72 -7.93
N THR A 31 16.82 11.21 -7.16
CA THR A 31 15.69 10.44 -7.70
C THR A 31 14.73 11.29 -8.50
N ARG A 32 14.54 12.57 -8.12
CA ARG A 32 13.78 13.54 -8.92
C ARG A 32 14.45 13.80 -10.27
N GLN A 33 15.77 13.95 -10.31
CA GLN A 33 16.53 14.08 -11.57
C GLN A 33 16.43 12.82 -12.44
N LEU A 34 16.23 11.64 -11.85
CA LEU A 34 15.97 10.39 -12.55
C LEU A 34 14.51 10.21 -12.98
N GLY A 35 13.66 11.20 -12.72
CA GLY A 35 12.26 11.22 -13.14
C GLY A 35 11.27 10.61 -12.13
N VAL A 36 11.63 10.46 -10.86
CA VAL A 36 10.67 10.07 -9.81
C VAL A 36 9.78 11.26 -9.46
N LYS A 37 8.47 11.11 -9.65
CA LYS A 37 7.45 12.10 -9.27
C LYS A 37 6.97 11.92 -7.83
N GLY A 38 6.87 10.68 -7.36
CA GLY A 38 6.45 10.35 -6.00
C GLY A 38 6.38 8.85 -5.77
N ALA A 39 6.26 8.46 -4.51
CA ALA A 39 6.22 7.06 -4.13
C ALA A 39 5.36 6.80 -2.88
N VAL A 40 4.80 5.60 -2.81
CA VAL A 40 4.15 5.05 -1.61
C VAL A 40 4.78 3.70 -1.28
N VAL A 41 5.20 3.52 -0.04
CA VAL A 41 5.75 2.26 0.47
C VAL A 41 4.69 1.54 1.29
N LEU A 42 4.32 0.34 0.86
CA LEU A 42 3.42 -0.55 1.56
C LEU A 42 4.26 -1.67 2.21
N ALA A 43 4.56 -1.51 3.48
CA ALA A 43 5.23 -2.50 4.29
C ALA A 43 4.22 -3.12 5.26
N THR A 44 4.04 -4.42 5.14
CA THR A 44 3.16 -5.20 6.01
C THR A 44 3.93 -6.40 6.53
N CYS A 45 3.24 -7.24 7.23
CA CYS A 45 3.83 -8.46 7.69
C CYS A 45 4.17 -9.48 6.59
N ASN A 46 3.50 -9.49 5.48
CA ASN A 46 3.65 -10.51 4.45
C ASN A 46 4.23 -9.96 3.15
N ARG A 47 4.50 -8.65 3.07
CA ARG A 47 4.96 -7.99 1.85
C ARG A 47 5.66 -6.67 2.09
N LEU A 48 6.60 -6.38 1.22
CA LEU A 48 7.16 -5.06 1.02
C LEU A 48 6.95 -4.66 -0.45
N GLU A 49 6.22 -3.60 -0.67
CA GLU A 49 5.91 -3.09 -2.01
C GLU A 49 6.19 -1.59 -2.07
N MET A 50 6.72 -1.14 -3.19
CA MET A 50 6.97 0.26 -3.48
C MET A 50 6.27 0.63 -4.77
N TYR A 51 5.34 1.54 -4.68
CA TYR A 51 4.61 2.10 -5.82
C TYR A 51 5.22 3.44 -6.16
N VAL A 52 5.88 3.51 -7.30
CA VAL A 52 6.65 4.68 -7.73
C VAL A 52 6.07 5.23 -9.01
N GLN A 53 5.65 6.49 -8.98
CA GLN A 53 5.25 7.19 -10.19
C GLN A 53 6.46 7.84 -10.83
N LEU A 54 6.67 7.53 -12.10
CA LEU A 54 7.80 7.99 -12.89
C LEU A 54 7.36 8.93 -14.01
N HIS A 55 8.24 9.82 -14.41
CA HIS A 55 8.12 10.56 -15.66
C HIS A 55 8.38 9.62 -16.85
N VAL A 56 7.77 9.88 -18.01
CA VAL A 56 7.94 9.06 -19.23
C VAL A 56 9.42 8.90 -19.62
N SER A 57 10.25 9.92 -19.37
CA SER A 57 11.69 9.90 -19.63
C SER A 57 12.54 9.30 -18.47
N ALA A 58 11.93 8.70 -17.46
CA ALA A 58 12.63 8.22 -16.28
C ALA A 58 13.57 7.05 -16.59
N HIS A 59 14.67 6.99 -15.85
CA HIS A 59 15.65 5.90 -15.98
C HIS A 59 15.33 4.78 -14.98
N VAL A 60 14.31 3.96 -15.30
CA VAL A 60 13.78 2.90 -14.42
C VAL A 60 14.87 1.99 -13.79
N PRO A 61 15.89 1.49 -14.55
CA PRO A 61 16.93 0.66 -13.95
C PRO A 61 17.72 1.36 -12.85
N MET A 62 18.03 2.65 -13.01
CA MET A 62 18.76 3.41 -11.99
C MET A 62 17.90 3.67 -10.76
N VAL A 63 16.61 3.95 -10.92
CA VAL A 63 15.69 4.11 -9.78
C VAL A 63 15.60 2.80 -8.99
N ARG A 64 15.47 1.67 -9.69
CA ARG A 64 15.49 0.35 -9.04
C ARG A 64 16.80 0.11 -8.28
N GLU A 65 17.92 0.41 -8.89
CA GLU A 65 19.24 0.22 -8.27
C GLU A 65 19.38 1.04 -6.98
N LEU A 66 18.95 2.30 -6.97
CA LEU A 66 18.96 3.14 -5.76
C LEU A 66 18.07 2.57 -4.65
N ILE A 67 16.90 2.03 -4.98
CA ILE A 67 16.03 1.37 -4.01
C ILE A 67 16.71 0.13 -3.41
N VAL A 68 17.28 -0.72 -4.26
CA VAL A 68 17.99 -1.94 -3.85
C VAL A 68 19.19 -1.59 -2.95
N ASP A 69 19.98 -0.60 -3.33
CA ASP A 69 21.13 -0.14 -2.54
C ASP A 69 20.72 0.41 -1.17
N SER A 70 19.64 1.20 -1.13
CA SER A 70 19.11 1.72 0.12
C SER A 70 18.66 0.60 1.07
N ILE A 71 17.92 -0.38 0.55
CA ILE A 71 17.45 -1.51 1.36
C ILE A 71 18.62 -2.38 1.82
N ALA A 72 19.56 -2.72 0.94
CA ALA A 72 20.74 -3.52 1.27
C ALA A 72 21.58 -2.84 2.35
N HIS A 73 21.82 -1.53 2.21
CA HIS A 73 22.58 -0.76 3.19
C HIS A 73 21.89 -0.74 4.58
N THR A 74 20.57 -0.55 4.61
CA THR A 74 19.83 -0.41 5.88
C THR A 74 19.56 -1.76 6.54
N SER A 75 19.27 -2.80 5.75
CA SER A 75 18.98 -4.15 6.26
C SER A 75 20.26 -4.95 6.59
N GLY A 76 21.39 -4.59 6.00
CA GLY A 76 22.63 -5.39 6.04
C GLY A 76 22.58 -6.67 5.19
N LEU A 77 21.51 -6.84 4.38
CA LEU A 77 21.40 -7.97 3.46
C LEU A 77 22.30 -7.78 2.24
N ASP A 78 22.69 -8.91 1.65
CA ASP A 78 23.44 -8.88 0.39
C ASP A 78 22.63 -8.24 -0.74
N LYS A 79 23.27 -7.39 -1.56
CA LYS A 79 22.63 -6.64 -2.66
C LYS A 79 22.01 -7.57 -3.71
N GLU A 80 22.63 -8.72 -4.01
CA GLU A 80 22.07 -9.68 -4.98
C GLU A 80 20.82 -10.34 -4.43
N LEU A 81 20.81 -10.69 -3.13
CA LEU A 81 19.65 -11.21 -2.45
C LEU A 81 18.48 -10.19 -2.49
N VAL A 82 18.76 -8.93 -2.12
CA VAL A 82 17.73 -7.86 -2.18
C VAL A 82 17.20 -7.72 -3.60
N ASN A 83 18.10 -7.63 -4.61
CA ASN A 83 17.70 -7.45 -5.99
C ASN A 83 16.85 -8.63 -6.53
N SER A 84 17.21 -9.87 -6.20
CA SER A 84 16.48 -11.07 -6.63
C SER A 84 15.16 -11.28 -5.88
N SER A 85 14.98 -10.62 -4.74
CA SER A 85 13.76 -10.72 -3.93
C SER A 85 12.60 -9.89 -4.48
N PHE A 86 12.85 -8.96 -5.42
CA PHE A 86 11.83 -8.04 -5.93
C PHE A 86 11.40 -8.35 -7.36
N ASP A 87 10.11 -8.63 -7.53
CA ASP A 87 9.44 -8.57 -8.81
C ASP A 87 9.07 -7.12 -9.16
N VAL A 88 9.04 -6.81 -10.45
CA VAL A 88 8.69 -5.48 -10.96
C VAL A 88 7.48 -5.59 -11.84
N TYR A 89 6.45 -4.82 -11.52
CA TYR A 89 5.25 -4.62 -12.33
C TYR A 89 5.23 -3.20 -12.86
N ALA A 90 4.73 -3.01 -14.07
CA ALA A 90 4.61 -1.70 -14.69
C ALA A 90 3.16 -1.45 -15.15
N ASP A 91 2.78 -0.19 -15.22
CA ASP A 91 1.54 0.31 -15.81
C ASP A 91 0.28 -0.42 -15.32
N ASP A 92 -0.48 -1.01 -16.23
CA ASP A 92 -1.72 -1.73 -15.93
C ASP A 92 -1.51 -2.92 -14.98
N GLU A 93 -0.35 -3.59 -15.05
CA GLU A 93 -0.01 -4.71 -14.16
C GLU A 93 0.20 -4.23 -12.71
N ALA A 94 0.90 -3.12 -12.53
CA ALA A 94 1.09 -2.52 -11.20
C ALA A 94 -0.24 -2.07 -10.60
N THR A 95 -1.11 -1.48 -11.44
CA THR A 95 -2.47 -1.10 -11.04
C THR A 95 -3.28 -2.34 -10.63
N ARG A 96 -3.35 -3.37 -11.46
CA ARG A 96 -4.03 -4.63 -11.16
C ARG A 96 -3.54 -5.23 -9.85
N HIS A 97 -2.22 -5.29 -9.67
CA HIS A 97 -1.61 -5.84 -8.48
C HIS A 97 -2.09 -5.10 -7.21
N LEU A 98 -2.04 -3.76 -7.18
CA LEU A 98 -2.52 -3.01 -6.01
C LEU A 98 -4.01 -3.23 -5.72
N LEU A 99 -4.86 -3.29 -6.75
CA LEU A 99 -6.29 -3.59 -6.57
C LEU A 99 -6.51 -4.99 -5.97
N THR A 100 -5.77 -5.98 -6.45
CA THR A 100 -5.80 -7.36 -5.98
C THR A 100 -5.34 -7.46 -4.53
N VAL A 101 -4.21 -6.82 -4.22
CA VAL A 101 -3.64 -6.76 -2.86
C VAL A 101 -4.60 -6.07 -1.89
N ALA A 102 -5.09 -4.87 -2.24
CA ALA A 102 -6.01 -4.12 -1.38
C ALA A 102 -7.32 -4.87 -1.09
N SER A 103 -7.72 -5.74 -2.02
CA SER A 103 -8.91 -6.59 -1.90
C SER A 103 -8.67 -7.87 -1.09
N GLY A 104 -7.44 -8.10 -0.61
CA GLY A 104 -7.07 -9.25 0.20
C GLY A 104 -6.92 -10.57 -0.58
N LEU A 105 -6.93 -10.54 -1.91
CA LEU A 105 -6.79 -11.74 -2.74
C LEU A 105 -5.38 -12.31 -2.76
N GLU A 106 -4.38 -11.49 -2.43
CA GLU A 106 -2.97 -11.85 -2.29
C GLU A 106 -2.53 -11.99 -0.82
N SER A 107 -3.48 -12.01 0.12
CA SER A 107 -3.17 -12.15 1.55
C SER A 107 -2.94 -13.61 1.91
N ALA A 108 -2.16 -13.88 2.97
CA ALA A 108 -1.92 -15.23 3.49
C ALA A 108 -3.22 -15.94 3.88
N VAL A 109 -4.20 -15.18 4.35
CA VAL A 109 -5.61 -15.58 4.48
C VAL A 109 -6.40 -14.74 3.49
N VAL A 110 -6.94 -15.38 2.47
CA VAL A 110 -7.68 -14.71 1.40
C VAL A 110 -8.89 -13.97 2.01
N GLY A 111 -9.10 -12.72 1.59
CA GLY A 111 -10.20 -11.89 2.11
C GLY A 111 -9.88 -11.16 3.41
N GLU A 112 -8.63 -11.16 3.89
CA GLU A 112 -8.21 -10.43 5.08
C GLU A 112 -8.48 -8.92 4.94
N ARG A 113 -9.30 -8.38 5.84
CA ARG A 113 -9.70 -6.95 5.80
C ARG A 113 -8.61 -5.98 6.26
N GLU A 114 -7.61 -6.47 6.96
CA GLU A 114 -6.57 -5.60 7.53
C GLU A 114 -5.72 -4.94 6.45
N ILE A 115 -5.48 -5.63 5.32
CA ILE A 115 -4.68 -5.10 4.20
C ILE A 115 -5.27 -3.81 3.63
N THR A 116 -6.60 -3.67 3.53
CA THR A 116 -7.23 -2.42 3.07
C THR A 116 -6.90 -1.25 3.99
N GLY A 117 -6.86 -1.51 5.31
CA GLY A 117 -6.44 -0.51 6.31
C GLY A 117 -4.96 -0.16 6.18
N GLN A 118 -4.11 -1.13 5.87
CA GLN A 118 -2.66 -0.93 5.66
C GLN A 118 -2.39 -0.12 4.40
N VAL A 119 -3.08 -0.39 3.30
CA VAL A 119 -3.02 0.40 2.05
C VAL A 119 -3.38 1.87 2.28
N ARG A 120 -4.46 2.14 3.03
CA ARG A 120 -4.85 3.52 3.39
C ARG A 120 -3.82 4.21 4.28
N ARG A 121 -3.25 3.50 5.25
CA ARG A 121 -2.19 4.04 6.12
C ARG A 121 -0.93 4.36 5.34
N ALA A 122 -0.53 3.50 4.40
CA ALA A 122 0.62 3.73 3.54
C ALA A 122 0.47 5.02 2.73
N LEU A 123 -0.69 5.25 2.13
CA LEU A 123 -0.98 6.51 1.44
C LEU A 123 -0.91 7.72 2.38
N ALA A 124 -1.55 7.64 3.56
CA ALA A 124 -1.55 8.73 4.52
C ALA A 124 -0.14 9.10 5.01
N VAL A 125 0.71 8.09 5.24
CA VAL A 125 2.13 8.29 5.61
C VAL A 125 2.89 8.97 4.48
N ALA A 126 2.71 8.54 3.22
CA ALA A 126 3.36 9.14 2.08
C ALA A 126 2.91 10.60 1.85
N GLN A 127 1.62 10.90 2.04
CA GLN A 127 1.09 12.27 1.96
C GLN A 127 1.66 13.18 3.06
N ALA A 128 1.72 12.69 4.30
CA ALA A 128 2.30 13.43 5.41
C ALA A 128 3.79 13.74 5.17
N LYS A 129 4.55 12.74 4.71
CA LYS A 129 5.96 12.91 4.37
C LYS A 129 6.17 13.91 3.24
N ALA A 130 5.39 13.83 2.16
CA ALA A 130 5.46 14.79 1.06
C ALA A 130 5.18 16.22 1.55
N GLN A 131 4.20 16.39 2.44
CA GLN A 131 3.90 17.70 3.03
C GLN A 131 5.04 18.23 3.90
N GLU A 132 5.69 17.39 4.70
CA GLU A 132 6.88 17.74 5.50
C GLU A 132 8.04 18.19 4.61
N ASP A 133 8.23 17.53 3.46
CA ASP A 133 9.27 17.84 2.48
C ASP A 133 8.88 19.05 1.57
N GLY A 134 7.72 19.67 1.78
CA GLY A 134 7.23 20.82 1.00
C GLY A 134 6.85 20.49 -0.44
N VAL A 135 6.54 19.21 -0.72
CA VAL A 135 6.10 18.73 -2.04
C VAL A 135 4.70 18.13 -1.96
N THR A 136 4.09 17.89 -3.10
CA THR A 136 2.78 17.24 -3.17
C THR A 136 2.94 15.85 -3.80
N LEU A 137 2.31 14.84 -3.19
CA LEU A 137 2.26 13.52 -3.79
C LEU A 137 1.44 13.58 -5.10
N PRO A 138 1.91 12.96 -6.20
CA PRO A 138 1.22 13.00 -7.49
C PRO A 138 -0.24 12.55 -7.39
N GLY A 139 -1.14 13.31 -8.03
CA GLY A 139 -2.58 13.06 -7.97
C GLY A 139 -2.98 11.69 -8.50
N GLU A 140 -2.31 11.18 -9.52
CA GLU A 140 -2.57 9.84 -10.07
C GLU A 140 -2.24 8.74 -9.08
N LEU A 141 -1.13 8.86 -8.35
CA LEU A 141 -0.74 7.90 -7.32
C LEU A 141 -1.74 7.91 -6.14
N VAL A 142 -2.19 9.10 -5.73
CA VAL A 142 -3.25 9.24 -4.70
C VAL A 142 -4.53 8.56 -5.17
N GLN A 143 -4.97 8.84 -6.41
CA GLN A 143 -6.19 8.27 -6.97
C GLN A 143 -6.12 6.75 -7.11
N LEU A 144 -4.95 6.20 -7.46
CA LEU A 144 -4.74 4.75 -7.54
C LEU A 144 -4.98 4.09 -6.17
N PHE A 145 -4.40 4.62 -5.11
CA PHE A 145 -4.59 4.08 -3.75
C PHE A 145 -6.01 4.26 -3.22
N GLU A 146 -6.64 5.40 -3.50
CA GLU A 146 -8.05 5.63 -3.15
C GLU A 146 -8.98 4.67 -3.90
N HIS A 147 -8.70 4.43 -5.19
CA HIS A 147 -9.45 3.49 -5.99
C HIS A 147 -9.24 2.04 -5.53
N ALA A 148 -8.03 1.66 -5.14
CA ALA A 148 -7.76 0.37 -4.54
C ALA A 148 -8.58 0.14 -3.25
N ALA A 149 -8.67 1.16 -2.39
CA ALA A 149 -9.51 1.10 -1.20
C ALA A 149 -11.02 1.10 -1.53
N HIS A 150 -11.44 1.67 -2.66
CA HIS A 150 -12.80 1.55 -3.17
C HIS A 150 -13.09 0.13 -3.66
N THR A 151 -12.23 -0.43 -4.49
CA THR A 151 -12.32 -1.80 -5.03
C THR A 151 -12.42 -2.82 -3.90
N ALA A 152 -11.58 -2.70 -2.87
CA ALA A 152 -11.63 -3.56 -1.69
C ALA A 152 -13.00 -3.51 -0.98
N ARG A 153 -13.64 -2.33 -0.91
CA ARG A 153 -15.01 -2.21 -0.38
C ARG A 153 -16.04 -2.90 -1.26
N GLN A 154 -15.94 -2.76 -2.59
CA GLN A 154 -16.82 -3.44 -3.54
C GLN A 154 -16.71 -4.96 -3.39
N VAL A 155 -15.51 -5.50 -3.31
CA VAL A 155 -15.27 -6.92 -3.05
C VAL A 155 -15.91 -7.33 -1.72
N GLY A 156 -15.66 -6.60 -0.63
CA GLY A 156 -16.20 -6.90 0.69
C GLY A 156 -17.75 -6.82 0.80
N GLN A 157 -18.39 -6.03 -0.07
CA GLN A 157 -19.86 -5.89 -0.09
C GLN A 157 -20.57 -6.93 -0.97
N HIS A 158 -19.88 -7.41 -2.02
CA HIS A 158 -20.50 -8.24 -3.04
C HIS A 158 -20.00 -9.69 -3.04
N THR A 159 -19.12 -10.05 -2.10
CA THR A 159 -18.61 -11.41 -1.94
C THR A 159 -18.66 -11.88 -0.50
N ALA A 160 -18.63 -13.19 -0.28
CA ALA A 160 -18.51 -13.79 1.04
C ALA A 160 -17.14 -13.51 1.69
N LEU A 161 -16.10 -13.15 0.91
CA LEU A 161 -14.78 -12.76 1.40
C LEU A 161 -14.86 -11.62 2.43
N GLY A 162 -15.85 -10.73 2.29
CA GLY A 162 -16.09 -9.68 3.27
C GLY A 162 -16.86 -10.09 4.52
N ALA A 163 -17.65 -11.15 4.45
CA ALA A 163 -18.49 -11.61 5.54
C ALA A 163 -17.80 -12.65 6.43
N GLN A 164 -16.94 -13.47 5.85
CA GLN A 164 -16.16 -14.50 6.55
C GLN A 164 -14.76 -14.05 6.94
N GLY A 165 -14.33 -12.84 6.53
CA GLY A 165 -12.98 -12.31 6.74
C GLY A 165 -12.53 -12.38 8.19
N ARG A 166 -12.23 -13.60 8.63
CA ARG A 166 -11.56 -13.86 9.89
C ARG A 166 -10.15 -13.35 9.73
N SER A 167 -9.77 -12.41 10.56
CA SER A 167 -8.37 -11.99 10.60
C SER A 167 -7.51 -13.18 11.02
N ILE A 168 -6.24 -13.20 10.62
CA ILE A 168 -5.23 -14.15 11.12
C ILE A 168 -5.34 -14.30 12.64
N VAL A 169 -5.54 -13.18 13.34
CA VAL A 169 -5.75 -13.14 14.78
C VAL A 169 -6.99 -13.94 15.20
N SER A 170 -8.12 -13.79 14.48
CA SER A 170 -9.34 -14.52 14.82
C SER A 170 -9.17 -16.02 14.65
N VAL A 171 -8.56 -16.47 13.55
CA VAL A 171 -8.27 -17.89 13.31
C VAL A 171 -7.31 -18.44 14.37
N ALA A 172 -6.27 -17.69 14.71
CA ALA A 172 -5.33 -18.09 15.78
C ALA A 172 -6.02 -18.24 17.14
N LEU A 173 -6.92 -17.33 17.48
CA LEU A 173 -7.68 -17.41 18.73
C LEU A 173 -8.72 -18.54 18.70
N ASP A 174 -9.30 -18.86 17.54
CA ASP A 174 -10.20 -20.02 17.39
C ASP A 174 -9.41 -21.32 17.60
N LEU A 175 -8.19 -21.46 17.06
CA LEU A 175 -7.30 -22.59 17.34
C LEU A 175 -6.93 -22.68 18.84
N ALA A 176 -6.68 -21.53 19.48
CA ALA A 176 -6.42 -21.49 20.91
C ALA A 176 -7.64 -21.91 21.76
N ASP A 177 -8.85 -21.79 21.22
CA ASP A 177 -10.06 -22.29 21.89
C ASP A 177 -10.17 -23.80 21.82
N GLU A 178 -9.67 -24.44 20.76
CA GLU A 178 -9.72 -25.90 20.60
C GLU A 178 -8.81 -26.64 21.60
N VAL A 179 -7.71 -25.97 22.02
CA VAL A 179 -6.69 -26.60 22.90
C VAL A 179 -6.81 -26.19 24.38
N ALA A 180 -7.64 -25.21 24.71
CA ALA A 180 -7.73 -24.68 26.06
C ALA A 180 -9.11 -24.93 26.71
N GLU A 181 -9.08 -25.42 27.95
CA GLU A 181 -10.29 -25.74 28.72
C GLU A 181 -11.00 -24.50 29.35
N LYS A 182 -10.34 -23.34 29.38
CA LYS A 182 -10.84 -22.16 30.10
C LYS A 182 -11.59 -21.18 29.18
N ASP A 183 -12.65 -20.59 29.70
CA ASP A 183 -13.35 -19.47 29.04
C ASP A 183 -12.46 -18.23 28.97
N TRP A 184 -12.57 -17.46 27.89
CA TRP A 184 -11.80 -16.22 27.66
C TRP A 184 -11.97 -15.17 28.75
N SER A 185 -13.12 -15.12 29.38
CA SER A 185 -13.39 -14.19 30.51
C SER A 185 -12.54 -14.45 31.75
N THR A 186 -11.96 -15.65 31.86
CA THR A 186 -11.11 -16.07 32.97
C THR A 186 -9.63 -16.20 32.59
N ARG A 187 -9.29 -16.06 31.30
CA ARG A 187 -7.91 -16.15 30.79
C ARG A 187 -7.19 -14.82 30.95
N ARG A 188 -5.91 -14.93 31.25
CA ARG A 188 -4.96 -13.82 31.16
C ARG A 188 -4.18 -13.93 29.88
N ALA A 189 -4.21 -12.85 29.04
CA ALA A 189 -3.47 -12.77 27.80
C ALA A 189 -2.27 -11.81 27.95
N LEU A 190 -1.07 -12.26 27.56
CA LEU A 190 0.13 -11.44 27.48
C LEU A 190 0.52 -11.23 26.01
N ILE A 191 0.60 -9.99 25.55
CA ILE A 191 0.93 -9.64 24.18
C ILE A 191 2.33 -9.03 24.12
N PHE A 192 3.20 -9.58 23.27
CA PHE A 192 4.48 -8.99 22.91
C PHE A 192 4.32 -8.12 21.68
N GLY A 193 4.64 -6.84 21.79
CA GLY A 193 4.56 -5.88 20.69
C GLY A 193 3.50 -4.80 20.89
N THR A 194 3.66 -3.72 20.12
CA THR A 194 2.79 -2.52 20.14
C THR A 194 2.44 -2.07 18.72
N GLY A 195 2.54 -2.98 17.76
CA GLY A 195 2.22 -2.73 16.34
C GLY A 195 0.72 -2.88 16.05
N ALA A 196 0.39 -2.90 14.75
CA ALA A 196 -0.98 -3.04 14.26
C ALA A 196 -1.61 -4.36 14.72
N TYR A 197 -0.86 -5.46 14.64
CA TYR A 197 -1.32 -6.78 15.11
C TYR A 197 -1.67 -6.81 16.59
N ALA A 198 -0.86 -6.19 17.45
CA ALA A 198 -1.17 -6.11 18.87
C ALA A 198 -2.50 -5.37 19.14
N GLY A 199 -2.79 -4.32 18.33
CA GLY A 199 -4.06 -3.63 18.41
C GLY A 199 -5.25 -4.49 17.96
N ALA A 200 -5.12 -5.23 16.87
CA ALA A 200 -6.13 -6.16 16.38
C ALA A 200 -6.37 -7.32 17.35
N THR A 201 -5.30 -7.82 17.95
CA THR A 201 -5.34 -8.89 18.96
C THR A 201 -6.12 -8.46 20.21
N ILE A 202 -5.89 -7.25 20.73
CA ILE A 202 -6.65 -6.71 21.87
C ILE A 202 -8.15 -6.64 21.54
N ALA A 203 -8.51 -6.14 20.36
CA ALA A 203 -9.89 -6.06 19.94
C ALA A 203 -10.54 -7.47 19.87
N ALA A 204 -9.87 -8.41 19.21
CA ALA A 204 -10.37 -9.78 19.05
C ALA A 204 -10.46 -10.57 20.39
N LEU A 205 -9.56 -10.31 21.33
CA LEU A 205 -9.63 -10.86 22.70
C LEU A 205 -10.83 -10.30 23.47
N ARG A 206 -11.08 -9.00 23.38
CA ARG A 206 -12.23 -8.35 24.00
C ARG A 206 -13.56 -8.85 23.44
N ASP A 207 -13.64 -9.01 22.13
CA ASP A 207 -14.82 -9.57 21.48
C ASP A 207 -15.17 -10.99 21.99
N ARG A 208 -14.16 -11.73 22.49
CA ARG A 208 -14.31 -13.03 23.14
C ARG A 208 -14.55 -12.94 24.67
N GLY A 209 -14.54 -11.73 25.22
CA GLY A 209 -14.77 -11.49 26.66
C GLY A 209 -13.51 -11.49 27.51
N CYS A 210 -12.30 -11.58 26.92
CA CYS A 210 -11.07 -11.48 27.69
C CYS A 210 -10.84 -10.02 28.13
N THR A 211 -10.74 -9.83 29.47
CA THR A 211 -10.56 -8.50 30.07
C THR A 211 -9.19 -8.32 30.73
N ASP A 212 -8.50 -9.41 31.09
CA ASP A 212 -7.17 -9.37 31.70
C ASP A 212 -6.09 -9.47 30.61
N ILE A 213 -5.81 -8.33 29.98
CA ILE A 213 -4.89 -8.22 28.85
C ILE A 213 -3.68 -7.39 29.24
N TRP A 214 -2.51 -7.97 29.08
CA TRP A 214 -1.23 -7.36 29.38
C TRP A 214 -0.41 -7.17 28.10
N VAL A 215 0.38 -6.09 28.04
CA VAL A 215 1.22 -5.77 26.88
C VAL A 215 2.63 -5.47 27.31
N ASN A 216 3.59 -6.09 26.64
CA ASN A 216 5.00 -5.77 26.76
C ASN A 216 5.55 -5.25 25.42
N SER A 217 6.61 -4.44 25.47
CA SER A 217 7.36 -3.98 24.31
C SER A 217 8.82 -3.76 24.62
N ARG A 218 9.70 -4.44 23.89
CA ARG A 218 11.15 -4.25 24.00
C ARG A 218 11.59 -2.80 23.69
N SER A 219 10.83 -2.08 22.88
CA SER A 219 11.10 -0.66 22.54
C SER A 219 10.63 0.34 23.59
N GLY A 220 10.12 -0.10 24.75
CA GLY A 220 9.65 0.78 25.81
C GLY A 220 8.28 1.45 25.58
N ARG A 221 7.62 1.18 24.46
CA ARG A 221 6.33 1.80 24.08
C ARG A 221 5.11 1.17 24.75
N ALA A 222 5.29 0.14 25.59
CA ALA A 222 4.17 -0.60 26.19
C ALA A 222 3.25 0.30 27.02
N ALA A 223 3.80 1.20 27.83
CA ALA A 223 3.02 2.07 28.70
C ALA A 223 2.09 3.03 27.93
N GLU A 224 2.62 3.70 26.89
CA GLU A 224 1.83 4.60 26.06
C GLU A 224 0.76 3.84 25.25
N PHE A 225 1.14 2.69 24.69
CA PHE A 225 0.24 1.83 23.92
C PHE A 225 -0.90 1.28 24.79
N ALA A 226 -0.58 0.83 26.00
CA ALA A 226 -1.53 0.28 26.96
C ALA A 226 -2.52 1.33 27.46
N ALA A 227 -2.04 2.52 27.79
CA ALA A 227 -2.89 3.65 28.22
C ALA A 227 -3.95 4.03 27.17
N LYS A 228 -3.57 4.04 25.86
CA LYS A 228 -4.49 4.34 24.76
C LYS A 228 -5.55 3.26 24.54
N ARG A 229 -5.34 2.07 25.08
CA ARG A 229 -6.20 0.89 24.86
C ARG A 229 -6.78 0.29 26.13
N GLU A 230 -6.59 0.93 27.28
CA GLU A 230 -7.13 0.48 28.56
C GLU A 230 -6.75 -0.97 28.87
N VAL A 231 -5.48 -1.32 28.69
CA VAL A 231 -4.87 -2.60 29.05
C VAL A 231 -3.67 -2.40 29.98
N SER A 232 -3.12 -3.44 30.56
CA SER A 232 -2.00 -3.34 31.50
C SER A 232 -0.66 -3.40 30.80
N ALA A 233 0.26 -2.49 31.11
CA ALA A 233 1.63 -2.53 30.61
C ALA A 233 2.53 -3.35 31.53
N VAL A 234 3.34 -4.27 30.97
CA VAL A 234 4.32 -5.04 31.71
C VAL A 234 5.72 -4.49 31.40
N PRO A 235 6.48 -4.03 32.42
CA PRO A 235 7.87 -3.64 32.23
C PRO A 235 8.75 -4.87 31.99
N VAL A 236 9.91 -4.67 31.34
CA VAL A 236 10.85 -5.77 31.03
C VAL A 236 11.24 -6.56 32.28
N ALA A 237 11.45 -5.90 33.41
CA ALA A 237 11.81 -6.57 34.67
C ALA A 237 10.71 -7.47 35.25
N GLY A 238 9.44 -7.29 34.85
CA GLY A 238 8.30 -8.08 35.27
C GLY A 238 7.90 -9.21 34.30
N MET A 239 8.67 -9.41 33.25
CA MET A 239 8.32 -10.28 32.12
C MET A 239 8.17 -11.73 32.52
N GLU A 240 9.13 -12.29 33.25
CA GLU A 240 9.12 -13.67 33.68
C GLU A 240 7.87 -13.99 34.52
N GLN A 241 7.54 -13.11 35.48
CA GLN A 241 6.34 -13.25 36.30
C GLN A 241 5.06 -13.13 35.50
N ALA A 242 5.03 -12.21 34.52
CA ALA A 242 3.89 -12.01 33.63
C ALA A 242 3.66 -13.26 32.76
N MET A 243 4.72 -13.82 32.15
CA MET A 243 4.65 -15.06 31.38
C MET A 243 4.17 -16.21 32.24
N ALA A 244 4.74 -16.40 33.44
CA ALA A 244 4.36 -17.48 34.37
C ALA A 244 2.88 -17.45 34.77
N SER A 245 2.25 -16.29 34.74
CA SER A 245 0.85 -16.09 35.13
C SER A 245 -0.10 -16.00 33.94
N ALA A 246 0.39 -15.96 32.71
CA ALA A 246 -0.42 -15.86 31.50
C ALA A 246 -0.93 -17.23 31.06
N ASP A 247 -2.21 -17.34 30.73
CA ASP A 247 -2.79 -18.53 30.11
C ASP A 247 -2.50 -18.56 28.59
N VAL A 248 -2.49 -17.39 27.97
CA VAL A 248 -2.22 -17.23 26.54
C VAL A 248 -1.14 -16.16 26.34
N ILE A 249 -0.10 -16.50 25.58
CA ILE A 249 1.01 -15.62 25.25
C ILE A 249 1.01 -15.38 23.75
N ILE A 250 1.01 -14.11 23.31
CA ILE A 250 0.81 -13.77 21.90
C ILE A 250 1.98 -12.92 21.41
N GLY A 251 2.76 -13.46 20.48
CA GLY A 251 3.85 -12.77 19.79
C GLY A 251 3.33 -11.93 18.63
N CYS A 252 3.53 -10.62 18.70
CA CYS A 252 3.19 -9.63 17.67
C CYS A 252 4.30 -8.60 17.48
N SER A 253 5.53 -8.87 17.98
CA SER A 253 6.58 -7.85 18.02
C SER A 253 7.45 -7.84 16.76
N GLY A 254 7.70 -9.00 16.18
CA GLY A 254 8.57 -9.17 15.02
C GLY A 254 10.03 -8.75 15.31
N GLY A 255 10.52 -9.04 16.51
CA GLY A 255 11.89 -8.72 16.90
C GLY A 255 12.90 -9.69 16.30
N SER A 256 14.20 -9.33 16.35
CA SER A 256 15.30 -10.14 15.83
C SER A 256 15.71 -11.30 16.75
N ASP A 257 15.30 -11.28 18.03
CA ASP A 257 15.71 -12.25 19.03
C ASP A 257 14.49 -13.02 19.54
N PRO A 258 14.20 -14.23 19.03
CA PRO A 258 13.10 -15.04 19.50
C PRO A 258 13.37 -15.53 20.94
N LEU A 259 12.31 -15.73 21.71
CA LEU A 259 12.39 -16.33 23.03
C LEU A 259 12.70 -17.83 22.90
N LEU A 260 13.75 -18.26 23.61
CA LEU A 260 14.19 -19.64 23.63
C LEU A 260 13.40 -20.47 24.68
N PRO A 261 13.38 -21.82 24.59
CA PRO A 261 12.67 -22.67 25.54
C PRO A 261 13.03 -22.41 27.02
N GLU A 262 14.29 -22.08 27.31
CA GLU A 262 14.77 -21.83 28.68
C GLU A 262 14.20 -20.55 29.29
N GLN A 263 13.67 -19.65 28.44
CA GLN A 263 13.09 -18.38 28.85
C GLN A 263 11.56 -18.50 29.08
N ILE A 264 10.96 -19.62 28.70
CA ILE A 264 9.53 -19.89 28.91
C ILE A 264 9.35 -20.52 30.30
N PRO A 265 8.64 -19.84 31.20
CA PRO A 265 8.44 -20.39 32.54
C PRO A 265 7.59 -21.68 32.49
N GLY A 266 7.79 -22.57 33.44
CA GLY A 266 6.99 -23.80 33.56
C GLY A 266 5.52 -23.48 33.81
N GLY A 267 4.63 -24.24 33.18
CA GLY A 267 3.19 -24.07 33.25
C GLY A 267 2.50 -24.54 31.98
N HIS A 268 1.17 -24.51 31.98
CA HIS A 268 0.40 -24.70 30.75
C HIS A 268 0.23 -23.35 30.03
N HIS A 269 0.79 -23.22 28.85
CA HIS A 269 0.71 -22.03 28.05
C HIS A 269 0.25 -22.35 26.64
N THR A 270 -0.74 -21.60 26.15
CA THR A 270 -1.03 -21.52 24.72
C THR A 270 -0.26 -20.34 24.15
N ILE A 271 0.67 -20.59 23.25
CA ILE A 271 1.50 -19.56 22.63
C ILE A 271 1.06 -19.36 21.19
N LEU A 272 0.66 -18.12 20.84
CA LEU A 272 0.33 -17.72 19.48
C LEU A 272 1.47 -16.87 18.92
N ASP A 273 2.26 -17.41 18.01
CA ASP A 273 3.31 -16.63 17.33
C ASP A 273 2.77 -16.07 16.02
N LEU A 274 2.26 -14.84 16.09
CA LEU A 274 1.73 -14.06 14.97
C LEU A 274 2.77 -13.10 14.39
N ALA A 275 3.99 -13.14 14.93
CA ALA A 275 5.09 -12.35 14.42
C ALA A 275 5.70 -13.03 13.19
N LEU A 276 6.12 -12.21 12.21
CA LEU A 276 6.73 -12.72 10.99
C LEU A 276 8.14 -13.27 11.20
N SER A 277 8.93 -12.51 11.93
CA SER A 277 10.30 -12.87 12.28
C SER A 277 10.36 -13.78 13.53
N ARG A 278 9.23 -14.38 13.87
CA ARG A 278 9.05 -15.24 15.05
C ARG A 278 9.46 -14.57 16.36
N ASP A 279 8.53 -14.45 17.28
CA ASP A 279 8.82 -14.02 18.66
C ASP A 279 9.25 -15.18 19.54
N PHE A 280 9.04 -16.43 19.08
CA PHE A 280 9.39 -17.67 19.78
C PHE A 280 10.21 -18.59 18.88
N ASP A 281 11.25 -19.21 19.46
CA ASP A 281 12.01 -20.24 18.76
C ASP A 281 11.13 -21.47 18.50
N PRO A 282 11.23 -22.12 17.32
CA PRO A 282 10.45 -23.32 17.02
C PRO A 282 10.56 -24.46 18.06
N SER A 283 11.71 -24.56 18.73
CA SER A 283 11.92 -25.56 19.78
C SER A 283 11.07 -25.35 21.05
N VAL A 284 10.40 -24.21 21.18
CA VAL A 284 9.39 -23.96 22.22
C VAL A 284 8.21 -24.93 22.08
N ALA A 285 7.93 -25.42 20.88
CA ALA A 285 6.93 -26.47 20.64
C ALA A 285 7.29 -27.83 21.32
N ASP A 286 8.55 -28.07 21.62
CA ASP A 286 9.01 -29.31 22.27
C ASP A 286 8.83 -29.28 23.79
N LEU A 287 8.44 -28.15 24.38
CA LEU A 287 8.20 -28.01 25.80
C LEU A 287 6.94 -28.78 26.22
N PRO A 288 6.99 -29.59 27.28
CA PRO A 288 5.79 -30.21 27.80
C PRO A 288 4.82 -29.14 28.33
N ASN A 289 3.56 -29.28 28.02
CA ASN A 289 2.50 -28.35 28.42
C ASN A 289 2.53 -26.97 27.71
N VAL A 290 3.21 -26.85 26.59
CA VAL A 290 3.15 -25.66 25.69
C VAL A 290 2.53 -26.09 24.38
N GLU A 291 1.48 -25.36 23.96
CA GLU A 291 0.92 -25.46 22.62
C GLU A 291 1.36 -24.23 21.83
N LEU A 292 2.19 -24.46 20.82
CA LEU A 292 2.68 -23.36 19.94
C LEU A 292 1.90 -23.33 18.63
N ILE A 293 1.09 -22.31 18.46
CA ILE A 293 0.32 -22.01 17.25
C ILE A 293 1.06 -20.92 16.48
N THR A 294 1.54 -21.25 15.29
CA THR A 294 2.30 -20.33 14.43
C THR A 294 1.43 -19.76 13.31
N LEU A 295 1.92 -18.73 12.61
CA LEU A 295 1.28 -18.23 11.39
C LEU A 295 1.05 -19.32 10.34
N GLU A 296 1.91 -20.32 10.28
CA GLU A 296 1.76 -21.45 9.37
C GLU A 296 0.58 -22.34 9.78
N SER A 297 0.45 -22.64 11.06
CA SER A 297 -0.70 -23.37 11.63
C SER A 297 -2.01 -22.63 11.36
N VAL A 298 -2.01 -21.32 11.56
CA VAL A 298 -3.17 -20.45 11.29
C VAL A 298 -3.56 -20.49 9.82
N ARG A 299 -2.58 -20.44 8.91
CA ARG A 299 -2.83 -20.51 7.46
C ARG A 299 -3.43 -21.85 7.04
N LEU A 300 -2.94 -22.95 7.63
CA LEU A 300 -3.47 -24.30 7.32
C LEU A 300 -4.88 -24.52 7.89
N ALA A 301 -5.21 -23.88 9.01
CA ALA A 301 -6.53 -23.97 9.65
C ALA A 301 -7.53 -22.94 9.12
N ALA A 302 -7.06 -21.91 8.39
CA ALA A 302 -7.97 -20.94 7.81
C ALA A 302 -8.95 -21.63 6.83
N PRO A 303 -10.25 -21.34 6.91
CA PRO A 303 -11.21 -21.90 5.98
C PRO A 303 -10.82 -21.58 4.55
N GLU A 304 -10.79 -22.57 3.68
CA GLU A 304 -10.65 -22.33 2.25
C GLU A 304 -11.85 -21.49 1.79
N GLU A 305 -11.54 -20.31 1.23
CA GLU A 305 -12.57 -19.50 0.61
C GLU A 305 -13.15 -20.24 -0.60
N THR A 306 -14.43 -20.14 -0.79
CA THR A 306 -15.08 -20.83 -1.92
C THR A 306 -14.52 -20.28 -3.23
N GLU A 307 -14.20 -21.18 -4.18
CA GLU A 307 -13.73 -20.79 -5.52
C GLU A 307 -14.66 -19.76 -6.19
N GLU A 308 -15.95 -19.85 -5.93
CA GLU A 308 -16.96 -18.89 -6.43
C GLU A 308 -16.75 -17.48 -5.84
N SER A 309 -16.45 -17.36 -4.55
CA SER A 309 -16.20 -16.07 -3.89
C SER A 309 -14.93 -15.42 -4.43
N VAL A 310 -13.86 -16.19 -4.60
CA VAL A 310 -12.59 -15.72 -5.18
C VAL A 310 -12.79 -15.31 -6.63
N ALA A 311 -13.46 -16.13 -7.45
CA ALA A 311 -13.76 -15.82 -8.85
C ALA A 311 -14.62 -14.56 -8.99
N THR A 312 -15.57 -14.34 -8.06
CA THR A 312 -16.41 -13.14 -8.05
C THR A 312 -15.60 -11.91 -7.67
N ALA A 313 -14.74 -12.00 -6.66
CA ALA A 313 -13.85 -10.92 -6.26
C ALA A 313 -12.88 -10.54 -7.39
N THR A 314 -12.30 -11.54 -8.07
CA THR A 314 -11.42 -11.31 -9.23
C THR A 314 -12.16 -10.58 -10.36
N ARG A 315 -13.40 -10.96 -10.66
CA ARG A 315 -14.22 -10.23 -11.67
C ARG A 315 -14.49 -8.78 -11.28
N ILE A 316 -14.70 -8.50 -9.99
CA ILE A 316 -14.88 -7.12 -9.49
C ILE A 316 -13.57 -6.36 -9.69
N VAL A 317 -12.41 -6.91 -9.31
CA VAL A 317 -11.10 -6.30 -9.49
C VAL A 317 -10.86 -5.97 -10.97
N GLU A 318 -11.09 -6.90 -11.91
CA GLU A 318 -10.90 -6.65 -13.34
C GLU A 318 -11.87 -5.58 -13.89
N SER A 319 -13.10 -5.54 -13.41
CA SER A 319 -14.07 -4.50 -13.78
C SER A 319 -13.63 -3.11 -13.29
N GLU A 320 -13.17 -3.03 -12.04
CA GLU A 320 -12.68 -1.78 -11.44
C GLU A 320 -11.36 -1.32 -12.08
N LEU A 321 -10.47 -2.25 -12.46
CA LEU A 321 -9.28 -1.97 -13.25
C LEU A 321 -9.65 -1.29 -14.57
N ALA A 322 -10.53 -1.92 -15.34
CA ALA A 322 -10.97 -1.37 -16.62
C ALA A 322 -11.59 0.03 -16.47
N ALA A 323 -12.41 0.23 -15.42
CA ALA A 323 -13.01 1.52 -15.11
C ALA A 323 -11.96 2.59 -14.73
N PHE A 324 -10.95 2.21 -13.95
CA PHE A 324 -9.85 3.11 -13.57
C PHE A 324 -9.02 3.54 -14.77
N LEU A 325 -8.56 2.59 -15.58
CA LEU A 325 -7.77 2.85 -16.77
C LEU A 325 -8.54 3.70 -17.81
N SER A 326 -9.83 3.45 -17.97
CA SER A 326 -10.69 4.27 -18.83
C SER A 326 -10.75 5.73 -18.35
N ARG A 327 -10.87 5.95 -17.04
CA ARG A 327 -10.87 7.29 -16.45
C ARG A 327 -9.52 7.99 -16.62
N GLN A 328 -8.40 7.28 -16.40
CA GLN A 328 -7.07 7.84 -16.63
C GLN A 328 -6.90 8.30 -18.08
N ARG A 329 -7.21 7.42 -19.05
CA ARG A 329 -7.14 7.77 -20.50
C ARG A 329 -7.98 8.99 -20.85
N SER A 330 -9.19 9.10 -20.26
CA SER A 330 -10.05 10.27 -20.49
C SER A 330 -9.43 11.56 -19.93
N ARG A 331 -8.78 11.50 -18.79
CA ARG A 331 -8.11 12.69 -18.21
C ARG A 331 -6.89 13.12 -19.00
N THR A 332 -6.03 12.20 -19.39
CA THR A 332 -4.85 12.50 -20.21
C THR A 332 -5.26 13.15 -21.52
N ILE A 333 -6.34 12.67 -22.16
CA ILE A 333 -6.83 13.30 -23.40
C ILE A 333 -7.43 14.67 -23.15
N ASP A 334 -8.14 14.89 -22.04
CA ASP A 334 -8.69 16.20 -21.71
C ASP A 334 -7.56 17.20 -21.40
N SER A 335 -6.51 16.80 -20.68
CA SER A 335 -5.30 17.62 -20.46
C SER A 335 -4.60 17.97 -21.78
N ALA A 336 -4.46 17.00 -22.69
CA ALA A 336 -3.88 17.22 -24.02
C ALA A 336 -4.72 18.21 -24.86
N ILE A 337 -6.04 18.10 -24.81
CA ILE A 337 -6.95 19.04 -25.48
C ILE A 337 -6.81 20.45 -24.89
N VAL A 338 -6.71 20.57 -23.57
CA VAL A 338 -6.52 21.85 -22.86
C VAL A 338 -5.19 22.47 -23.25
N ALA A 339 -4.09 21.69 -23.24
CA ALA A 339 -2.76 22.15 -23.60
C ALA A 339 -2.70 22.69 -25.05
N LEU A 340 -3.26 21.95 -26.02
CA LEU A 340 -3.36 22.41 -27.41
C LEU A 340 -4.18 23.70 -27.52
N ARG A 341 -5.27 23.79 -26.74
CA ARG A 341 -6.15 24.98 -26.77
C ARG A 341 -5.45 26.17 -26.16
N SER A 342 -4.76 26.03 -25.03
CA SER A 342 -3.97 27.11 -24.42
C SER A 342 -2.90 27.60 -25.37
N HIS A 343 -2.06 26.71 -25.88
CA HIS A 343 -1.02 27.07 -26.86
C HIS A 343 -1.57 27.86 -28.04
N THR A 344 -2.68 27.42 -28.63
CA THR A 344 -3.28 28.09 -29.78
C THR A 344 -3.88 29.45 -29.41
N MET A 345 -4.44 29.57 -28.19
CA MET A 345 -4.96 30.87 -27.72
C MET A 345 -3.84 31.86 -27.42
N ASP A 346 -2.71 31.41 -26.87
CA ASP A 346 -1.54 32.25 -26.59
C ASP A 346 -0.97 32.84 -27.90
N VAL A 347 -0.90 32.02 -28.95
CA VAL A 347 -0.54 32.49 -30.31
C VAL A 347 -1.55 33.52 -30.84
N LEU A 348 -2.84 33.25 -30.70
CA LEU A 348 -3.90 34.18 -31.13
C LEU A 348 -3.81 35.51 -30.39
N ASP A 349 -3.68 35.49 -29.06
CA ASP A 349 -3.66 36.70 -28.26
C ASP A 349 -2.39 37.52 -28.55
N SER A 350 -1.23 36.87 -28.78
CA SER A 350 -0.01 37.55 -29.25
C SER A 350 -0.21 38.26 -30.60
N GLU A 351 -0.88 37.63 -31.57
CA GLU A 351 -1.15 38.25 -32.87
C GLU A 351 -2.19 39.38 -32.76
N LEU A 352 -3.21 39.23 -31.91
CA LEU A 352 -4.19 40.29 -31.66
C LEU A 352 -3.55 41.52 -31.00
N GLU A 353 -2.58 41.34 -30.13
CA GLU A 353 -1.81 42.44 -29.53
C GLU A 353 -1.01 43.22 -30.60
N LYS A 354 -0.35 42.53 -31.52
CA LYS A 354 0.34 43.13 -32.65
C LYS A 354 -0.62 43.93 -33.54
N VAL A 355 -1.77 43.36 -33.86
CA VAL A 355 -2.82 44.03 -34.65
C VAL A 355 -3.30 45.31 -33.96
N ARG A 356 -3.60 45.25 -32.66
CA ARG A 356 -4.03 46.41 -31.89
C ARG A 356 -2.95 47.49 -31.80
N SER A 357 -1.68 47.09 -31.66
CA SER A 357 -0.57 48.04 -31.62
C SER A 357 -0.34 48.77 -32.97
N GLN A 358 -0.59 48.09 -34.10
CA GLN A 358 -0.40 48.64 -35.44
C GLN A 358 -1.58 49.49 -35.93
N PHE A 359 -2.80 49.04 -35.63
CA PHE A 359 -4.02 49.64 -36.24
C PHE A 359 -4.93 50.36 -35.23
N GLY A 360 -4.58 50.32 -33.94
CA GLY A 360 -5.39 50.89 -32.87
C GLY A 360 -6.68 50.10 -32.58
N CYS A 361 -7.52 50.65 -31.70
CA CYS A 361 -8.82 50.06 -31.36
C CYS A 361 -9.92 50.71 -32.19
N GLY A 362 -10.40 50.03 -33.23
CA GLY A 362 -11.47 50.50 -34.10
C GLY A 362 -12.38 49.36 -34.56
N ALA A 363 -13.53 49.68 -35.15
CA ALA A 363 -14.52 48.69 -35.60
C ALA A 363 -13.93 47.62 -36.56
N ALA A 364 -12.96 48.02 -37.40
CA ALA A 364 -12.26 47.09 -38.29
C ALA A 364 -11.38 46.09 -37.52
N THR A 365 -10.72 46.54 -36.45
CA THR A 365 -9.89 45.69 -35.55
C THR A 365 -10.78 44.72 -34.80
N GLU A 366 -11.94 45.13 -34.31
CA GLU A 366 -12.90 44.25 -33.64
C GLU A 366 -13.46 43.15 -34.56
N GLN A 367 -13.74 43.52 -35.85
CA GLN A 367 -14.18 42.51 -36.83
C GLN A 367 -13.10 41.52 -37.17
N LEU A 368 -11.84 41.95 -37.28
CA LEU A 368 -10.69 41.07 -37.50
C LEU A 368 -10.49 40.14 -36.33
N GLU A 369 -10.54 40.65 -35.10
CA GLU A 369 -10.47 39.84 -33.89
C GLU A 369 -11.54 38.75 -33.89
N LEU A 370 -12.79 39.08 -34.19
CA LEU A 370 -13.89 38.13 -34.27
C LEU A 370 -13.64 37.05 -35.34
N ALA A 371 -13.10 37.43 -36.49
CA ALA A 371 -12.77 36.52 -37.58
C ALA A 371 -11.63 35.56 -37.18
N MET A 372 -10.57 36.06 -36.53
CA MET A 372 -9.46 35.26 -36.06
C MET A 372 -9.90 34.25 -34.96
N ARG A 373 -10.74 34.68 -34.02
CA ARG A 373 -11.30 33.77 -32.98
C ARG A 373 -12.17 32.67 -33.60
N ARG A 374 -12.95 32.97 -34.65
CA ARG A 374 -13.72 31.95 -35.39
C ARG A 374 -12.82 30.98 -36.13
N MET A 375 -11.76 31.47 -36.77
CA MET A 375 -10.77 30.62 -37.44
C MET A 375 -10.11 29.64 -36.46
N VAL A 376 -9.62 30.15 -35.32
CA VAL A 376 -9.02 29.32 -34.28
C VAL A 376 -10.00 28.28 -33.77
N LYS A 377 -11.24 28.64 -33.49
CA LYS A 377 -12.27 27.67 -33.07
C LYS A 377 -12.50 26.58 -34.12
N SER A 378 -12.50 26.94 -35.41
CA SER A 378 -12.65 25.96 -36.49
C SER A 378 -11.44 25.04 -36.60
N LEU A 379 -10.21 25.56 -36.44
CA LEU A 379 -8.97 24.80 -36.47
C LEU A 379 -8.90 23.81 -35.30
N LEU A 380 -9.33 24.20 -34.10
CA LEU A 380 -9.31 23.36 -32.90
C LEU A 380 -10.38 22.25 -32.88
N HIS A 381 -11.43 22.40 -33.70
CA HIS A 381 -12.53 21.44 -33.73
C HIS A 381 -12.09 20.03 -34.13
N THR A 382 -11.39 19.91 -35.25
CA THR A 382 -10.96 18.59 -35.77
C THR A 382 -9.97 17.88 -34.86
N PRO A 383 -8.89 18.53 -34.36
CA PRO A 383 -8.01 17.91 -33.37
C PRO A 383 -8.74 17.43 -32.10
N THR A 384 -9.68 18.24 -31.57
CA THR A 384 -10.47 17.86 -30.37
C THR A 384 -11.33 16.60 -30.61
N VAL A 385 -11.99 16.53 -31.79
CA VAL A 385 -12.80 15.34 -32.15
C VAL A 385 -11.91 14.09 -32.32
N ARG A 386 -10.74 14.27 -32.96
CA ARG A 386 -9.78 13.20 -33.16
C ARG A 386 -9.19 12.71 -31.84
N ALA A 387 -8.87 13.62 -30.91
CA ALA A 387 -8.40 13.29 -29.57
C ALA A 387 -9.37 12.34 -28.86
N LYS A 388 -10.66 12.72 -28.80
CA LYS A 388 -11.69 11.89 -28.15
C LYS A 388 -11.87 10.52 -28.82
N LYS A 389 -11.73 10.47 -30.15
CA LYS A 389 -11.80 9.20 -30.89
C LYS A 389 -10.61 8.30 -30.56
N LEU A 390 -9.40 8.83 -30.57
CA LEU A 390 -8.18 8.08 -30.22
C LEU A 390 -8.22 7.60 -28.77
N ALA A 391 -8.75 8.41 -27.85
CA ALA A 391 -8.96 7.98 -26.46
C ALA A 391 -9.90 6.78 -26.36
N ALA A 392 -11.00 6.79 -27.10
CA ALA A 392 -11.94 5.67 -27.16
C ALA A 392 -11.35 4.40 -27.78
N GLU A 393 -10.36 4.54 -28.67
CA GLU A 393 -9.60 3.46 -29.29
C GLU A 393 -8.39 3.00 -28.43
N GLY A 394 -8.17 3.60 -27.24
CA GLY A 394 -7.02 3.29 -26.39
C GLY A 394 -5.69 3.88 -26.86
N ARG A 395 -5.70 4.82 -27.79
CA ARG A 395 -4.55 5.41 -28.46
C ARG A 395 -4.29 6.87 -28.02
N THR A 396 -4.47 7.12 -26.73
CA THR A 396 -4.23 8.45 -26.14
C THR A 396 -2.80 8.94 -26.32
N GLU A 397 -1.83 8.02 -26.15
CA GLU A 397 -0.39 8.30 -26.28
C GLU A 397 -0.03 8.78 -27.70
N ASP A 398 -0.63 8.21 -28.74
CA ASP A 398 -0.41 8.63 -30.13
C ASP A 398 -0.77 10.12 -30.32
N TYR A 399 -1.83 10.57 -29.63
CA TYR A 399 -2.24 11.96 -29.71
C TYR A 399 -1.31 12.90 -28.94
N VAL A 400 -0.91 12.50 -27.73
CA VAL A 400 0.05 13.27 -26.90
C VAL A 400 1.38 13.41 -27.61
N GLN A 401 1.92 12.32 -28.15
CA GLN A 401 3.17 12.30 -28.91
C GLN A 401 3.09 13.15 -30.18
N ALA A 402 1.94 13.17 -30.86
CA ALA A 402 1.73 14.04 -32.01
C ALA A 402 1.76 15.53 -31.64
N LEU A 403 1.18 15.92 -30.49
CA LEU A 403 1.24 17.30 -29.99
C LEU A 403 2.67 17.72 -29.65
N GLU A 404 3.44 16.87 -29.01
CA GLU A 404 4.85 17.13 -28.70
C GLU A 404 5.67 17.26 -30.00
N THR A 405 5.53 16.31 -30.92
CA THR A 405 6.29 16.27 -32.18
C THR A 405 5.98 17.46 -33.09
N LEU A 406 4.70 17.86 -33.23
CA LEU A 406 4.27 18.86 -34.18
C LEU A 406 4.27 20.29 -33.63
N TYR A 407 4.01 20.45 -32.33
CA TYR A 407 3.83 21.76 -31.71
C TYR A 407 4.80 22.03 -30.56
N GLY A 408 5.60 21.01 -30.10
CA GLY A 408 6.43 21.14 -28.94
C GLY A 408 5.63 21.23 -27.62
N ILE A 409 4.35 20.82 -27.64
CA ILE A 409 3.47 20.90 -26.49
C ILE A 409 3.73 19.69 -25.61
N GLN A 410 4.24 19.90 -24.40
CA GLN A 410 4.31 18.88 -23.37
C GLN A 410 3.00 18.88 -22.60
N VAL A 411 2.36 17.72 -22.56
CA VAL A 411 1.14 17.52 -21.76
C VAL A 411 1.58 17.10 -20.37
N GLU A 412 1.41 17.99 -19.40
CA GLU A 412 1.62 17.66 -18.00
C GLU A 412 0.49 16.74 -17.53
N ASP A 413 0.84 15.60 -16.99
CA ASP A 413 -0.10 14.74 -16.27
C ASP A 413 -0.54 15.45 -14.99
N SER A 414 -1.84 15.72 -14.89
CA SER A 414 -2.47 16.51 -13.81
C SER A 414 -2.62 15.71 -12.54
#